data_d2d2424343f1710a9ecfbf0cc0c7a4d9
#
_entry.id   d2d2424343f1710a9ecfbf0cc0c7a4d9
#
_cell.length_a   1.000
_cell.length_b   1.000
_cell.length_c   1.000
_cell.angle_alpha   90.00
_cell.angle_beta   90.00
_cell.angle_gamma   90.00
#
_symmetry.space_group_name_H-M   'P 1'
#
loop_
_entity.id
_entity.type
_entity.pdbx_description
1 polymer ?
#
loop_
_entity_poly.entity_id
_entity_poly.type
_entity_poly.pdbx_seq_one_letter_code
_entity_poly.pdbx_strand_id
1 'polypeptide(L)'
;MTQQQTAILANGEEQGHSLLFFCVRPAGAPIRSMTVTPLPLTGEASKHPPTPDAMKASNSDPAFFAGSLWIMASGSWQVRFDMNGAAGASSASVPVPAVPTALLRMQRSVGGMLALLGCTLVLGFVGIAMAAAREARLAPGSVPGPARRRRALVVGTAAFAFCAVAVWLGGKWWNVEAANYAAEMHRNSELRPRLDGNHLNLLIGDPDPAAEDGWKEVENSDLLTDHDHLMHLYAIRWPQMDAVFHLHPAPNGKRGFSEMLPAMPAGTYHLYADVVFRNGFPETETASLTVPAGMTGAPLGSDDASAAPQPLAAGQLGPGYKLPDGYEIVWEKPAALTANTPYNLAFHLLDPQGRPAADMQPYLGMAGHAAFVKTDGTAFAHTHPDGSAAMPAVVLANESSGLAMNGMNGNGMDGMADASAMKMSKEPLSPTVSFPYGFPSAGAYRVFIQMKHGTTVETGAFDANVQ
;
A
#
# COMPACT_ATOMS: atom_id res chain seq x y z
N MET A 1 -19.66 -9.51 -19.64
CA MET A 1 -19.77 -8.36 -18.71
C MET A 1 -18.36 -7.80 -18.62
N THR A 2 -18.12 -6.62 -19.16
CA THR A 2 -16.81 -5.97 -19.21
C THR A 2 -16.42 -5.56 -17.79
N GLN A 3 -15.27 -6.03 -17.32
CA GLN A 3 -14.66 -5.66 -16.03
C GLN A 3 -14.48 -4.15 -15.97
N GLN A 4 -15.00 -3.55 -14.91
CA GLN A 4 -14.79 -2.14 -14.60
C GLN A 4 -13.43 -2.01 -13.92
N GLN A 5 -12.50 -1.35 -14.58
CA GLN A 5 -11.21 -1.00 -13.96
C GLN A 5 -11.44 0.12 -12.94
N THR A 6 -11.15 -0.15 -11.69
CA THR A 6 -11.19 0.83 -10.60
C THR A 6 -9.75 1.11 -10.19
N ALA A 7 -9.23 2.28 -10.52
CA ALA A 7 -7.94 2.73 -10.00
C ALA A 7 -8.15 3.48 -8.69
N ILE A 8 -7.44 3.09 -7.65
CA ILE A 8 -7.46 3.77 -6.36
C ILE A 8 -6.14 4.51 -6.19
N LEU A 9 -6.24 5.80 -5.95
CA LEU A 9 -5.12 6.60 -5.49
C LEU A 9 -5.40 7.01 -4.04
N ALA A 10 -4.62 6.47 -3.12
CA ALA A 10 -4.56 6.99 -1.77
C ALA A 10 -3.54 8.13 -1.78
N ASN A 11 -4.02 9.36 -1.76
CA ASN A 11 -3.18 10.53 -1.60
C ASN A 11 -3.55 11.25 -0.33
N GLY A 12 -2.58 11.32 0.55
CA GLY A 12 -2.39 12.47 1.31
C GLY A 12 -2.60 12.50 2.76
N GLU A 13 -1.54 12.90 3.20
CA GLU A 13 -1.30 13.54 4.46
C GLU A 13 -1.86 14.96 4.45
N GLU A 14 -3.17 15.13 4.55
CA GLU A 14 -3.73 16.35 5.11
C GLU A 14 -4.66 15.97 6.25
N GLN A 15 -4.20 16.21 7.49
CA GLN A 15 -4.99 16.23 8.73
C GLN A 15 -5.56 14.89 9.22
N GLY A 16 -4.82 13.79 9.12
CA GLY A 16 -5.27 12.51 9.68
C GLY A 16 -6.46 11.88 8.92
N HIS A 17 -6.69 12.29 7.69
CA HIS A 17 -7.69 11.74 6.79
C HIS A 17 -6.98 11.01 5.65
N SER A 18 -7.33 9.77 5.40
CA SER A 18 -6.99 9.13 4.13
C SER A 18 -7.98 9.60 3.08
N LEU A 19 -7.55 10.49 2.19
CA LEU A 19 -8.33 10.86 1.01
C LEU A 19 -8.15 9.77 -0.03
N LEU A 20 -9.22 9.07 -0.35
CA LEU A 20 -9.26 8.05 -1.39
C LEU A 20 -9.95 8.63 -2.61
N PHE A 21 -9.24 8.69 -3.73
CA PHE A 21 -9.79 9.12 -5.02
C PHE A 21 -10.08 7.90 -5.87
N PHE A 22 -11.25 7.88 -6.50
CA PHE A 22 -11.67 6.76 -7.35
C PHE A 22 -11.99 7.24 -8.73
N CYS A 23 -11.45 6.57 -9.75
CA CYS A 23 -11.90 6.68 -11.11
C CYS A 23 -12.72 5.43 -11.46
N VAL A 24 -14.02 5.54 -11.52
CA VAL A 24 -14.89 4.50 -12.03
C VAL A 24 -15.30 4.90 -13.45
N ARG A 25 -14.78 4.18 -14.44
CA ARG A 25 -15.27 4.32 -15.82
C ARG A 25 -16.30 3.20 -16.07
N PRO A 26 -17.61 3.50 -15.98
CA PRO A 26 -18.62 2.52 -16.33
C PRO A 26 -18.56 2.26 -17.83
N ALA A 27 -18.54 1.01 -18.22
CA ALA A 27 -18.74 0.64 -19.61
C ALA A 27 -20.21 0.99 -20.00
N GLY A 28 -20.42 2.18 -20.51
CA GLY A 28 -21.60 2.56 -21.26
C GLY A 28 -22.78 3.20 -20.51
N ALA A 29 -22.83 3.26 -19.18
CA ALA A 29 -23.97 3.87 -18.50
C ALA A 29 -23.52 4.87 -17.41
N PRO A 30 -24.07 6.11 -17.36
CA PRO A 30 -23.70 7.09 -16.36
C PRO A 30 -24.14 6.66 -14.96
N ILE A 31 -23.19 6.80 -13.99
CA ILE A 31 -23.48 6.63 -12.57
C ILE A 31 -24.21 7.89 -12.07
N ARG A 32 -25.32 7.70 -11.35
CA ARG A 32 -26.10 8.79 -10.78
C ARG A 32 -25.71 9.10 -9.34
N SER A 33 -25.40 8.05 -8.57
CA SER A 33 -24.95 8.20 -7.19
C SER A 33 -23.98 7.07 -6.83
N MET A 34 -23.04 7.40 -5.95
CA MET A 34 -22.08 6.47 -5.40
C MET A 34 -21.94 6.73 -3.90
N THR A 35 -21.93 5.66 -3.12
CA THR A 35 -21.59 5.69 -1.71
C THR A 35 -20.39 4.81 -1.44
N VAL A 36 -19.70 5.10 -0.37
CA VAL A 36 -18.47 4.41 0.04
C VAL A 36 -18.56 4.01 1.50
N THR A 37 -18.15 2.78 1.80
CA THR A 37 -18.18 2.21 3.16
C THR A 37 -16.85 1.56 3.48
N PRO A 38 -16.12 2.03 4.51
CA PRO A 38 -14.92 1.36 5.00
C PRO A 38 -15.31 0.16 5.87
N LEU A 39 -14.67 -0.98 5.65
CA LEU A 39 -14.88 -2.20 6.41
C LEU A 39 -13.53 -2.85 6.72
N PRO A 40 -13.30 -3.42 7.90
CA PRO A 40 -12.19 -4.35 8.09
C PRO A 40 -12.28 -5.49 7.09
N LEU A 41 -11.15 -5.94 6.57
CA LEU A 41 -11.12 -6.99 5.56
C LEU A 41 -11.56 -8.34 6.14
N THR A 42 -11.19 -8.60 7.40
CA THR A 42 -11.48 -9.84 8.11
C THR A 42 -12.02 -9.57 9.53
N GLY A 43 -12.54 -10.60 10.17
CA GLY A 43 -13.01 -10.57 11.55
C GLY A 43 -14.48 -10.17 11.71
N GLU A 44 -14.96 -10.13 12.94
CA GLU A 44 -16.39 -9.88 13.22
C GLU A 44 -16.85 -8.48 12.80
N ALA A 45 -15.97 -7.48 12.92
CA ALA A 45 -16.29 -6.10 12.55
C ALA A 45 -16.56 -5.92 11.03
N SER A 46 -16.07 -6.83 10.18
CA SER A 46 -16.39 -6.81 8.73
C SER A 46 -17.86 -7.05 8.43
N LYS A 47 -18.59 -7.68 9.37
CA LYS A 47 -20.02 -7.97 9.25
C LYS A 47 -20.92 -6.82 9.71
N HIS A 48 -20.36 -5.78 10.30
CA HIS A 48 -21.08 -4.65 10.88
C HIS A 48 -20.66 -3.34 10.20
N PRO A 49 -21.14 -3.09 8.95
CA PRO A 49 -20.77 -1.90 8.20
C PRO A 49 -21.23 -0.62 8.90
N PRO A 50 -20.41 0.43 8.92
CA PRO A 50 -20.84 1.76 9.32
C PRO A 50 -21.82 2.35 8.29
N THR A 51 -22.38 3.51 8.62
CA THR A 51 -23.22 4.26 7.66
C THR A 51 -22.38 4.65 6.44
N PRO A 52 -22.87 4.37 5.21
CA PRO A 52 -22.17 4.75 3.99
C PRO A 52 -22.04 6.27 3.83
N ASP A 53 -20.88 6.72 3.37
CA ASP A 53 -20.64 8.11 3.02
C ASP A 53 -20.93 8.36 1.53
N ALA A 54 -21.56 9.50 1.23
CA ALA A 54 -21.85 9.88 -0.15
C ALA A 54 -20.62 10.45 -0.85
N MET A 55 -20.30 9.96 -2.04
CA MET A 55 -19.27 10.51 -2.89
C MET A 55 -19.81 11.59 -3.83
N LYS A 56 -18.97 12.53 -4.21
CA LYS A 56 -19.31 13.63 -5.12
C LYS A 56 -18.64 13.43 -6.47
N ALA A 57 -19.42 13.56 -7.54
CA ALA A 57 -18.85 13.60 -8.89
C ALA A 57 -17.99 14.85 -9.08
N SER A 58 -16.88 14.71 -9.81
CA SER A 58 -16.04 15.84 -10.17
C SER A 58 -16.75 16.77 -11.14
N ASN A 59 -16.52 18.08 -10.99
CA ASN A 59 -17.07 19.07 -11.92
C ASN A 59 -16.37 19.03 -13.30
N SER A 60 -15.14 18.55 -13.37
CA SER A 60 -14.34 18.44 -14.59
C SER A 60 -14.54 17.13 -15.33
N ASP A 61 -14.86 16.06 -14.63
CA ASP A 61 -15.13 14.73 -15.19
C ASP A 61 -16.26 14.04 -14.41
N PRO A 62 -17.48 14.00 -14.95
CA PRO A 62 -18.63 13.38 -14.29
C PRO A 62 -18.49 11.86 -14.04
N ALA A 63 -17.53 11.20 -14.69
CA ALA A 63 -17.22 9.80 -14.42
C ALA A 63 -16.27 9.61 -13.22
N PHE A 64 -15.72 10.70 -12.70
CA PHE A 64 -14.81 10.68 -11.57
C PHE A 64 -15.54 11.09 -10.29
N PHE A 65 -15.51 10.23 -9.27
CA PHE A 65 -16.08 10.49 -7.96
C PHE A 65 -15.00 10.62 -6.91
N ALA A 66 -15.15 11.59 -6.01
CA ALA A 66 -14.26 11.81 -4.89
C ALA A 66 -15.01 11.78 -3.56
N GLY A 67 -14.37 11.27 -2.53
CA GLY A 67 -14.89 11.22 -1.16
C GLY A 67 -13.77 11.10 -0.17
N SER A 68 -14.05 11.37 1.11
CA SER A 68 -13.12 11.18 2.22
C SER A 68 -13.68 10.13 3.17
N LEU A 69 -12.81 9.23 3.62
CA LEU A 69 -13.14 8.19 4.58
C LEU A 69 -12.28 8.31 5.84
N TRP A 70 -12.89 7.96 6.96
CA TRP A 70 -12.19 7.75 8.21
C TRP A 70 -11.93 6.27 8.43
N ILE A 71 -10.66 5.89 8.54
CA ILE A 71 -10.26 4.56 8.97
C ILE A 71 -9.77 4.69 10.42
N MET A 72 -10.52 4.11 11.37
CA MET A 72 -10.36 4.32 12.79
C MET A 72 -9.31 3.41 13.46
N ALA A 73 -8.80 2.41 12.74
CA ALA A 73 -7.81 1.48 13.26
C ALA A 73 -6.81 1.08 12.17
N SER A 74 -5.61 0.73 12.56
CA SER A 74 -4.62 0.13 11.65
C SER A 74 -5.00 -1.30 11.25
N GLY A 75 -4.58 -1.74 10.06
CA GLY A 75 -4.75 -3.11 9.58
C GLY A 75 -5.25 -3.21 8.15
N SER A 76 -5.75 -4.40 7.80
CA SER A 76 -6.34 -4.69 6.50
C SER A 76 -7.79 -4.22 6.45
N TRP A 77 -8.05 -3.31 5.55
CA TRP A 77 -9.37 -2.77 5.28
C TRP A 77 -9.80 -3.05 3.86
N GLN A 78 -11.07 -2.92 3.61
CA GLN A 78 -11.66 -2.80 2.29
C GLN A 78 -12.52 -1.55 2.21
N VAL A 79 -12.59 -1.00 1.04
CA VAL A 79 -13.50 0.08 0.72
C VAL A 79 -14.55 -0.45 -0.24
N ARG A 80 -15.79 -0.56 0.22
CA ARG A 80 -16.92 -0.99 -0.59
C ARG A 80 -17.59 0.23 -1.22
N PHE A 81 -17.79 0.13 -2.53
CA PHE A 81 -18.50 1.09 -3.35
C PHE A 81 -19.86 0.53 -3.71
N ASP A 82 -20.93 1.26 -3.39
CA ASP A 82 -22.27 0.96 -3.86
C ASP A 82 -22.67 2.03 -4.87
N MET A 83 -22.84 1.61 -6.12
CA MET A 83 -23.09 2.46 -7.28
C MET A 83 -24.52 2.28 -7.77
N ASN A 84 -25.19 3.38 -8.11
CA ASN A 84 -26.49 3.35 -8.75
C ASN A 84 -26.46 4.19 -10.03
N GLY A 85 -26.87 3.58 -11.14
CA GLY A 85 -26.80 4.19 -12.46
C GLY A 85 -27.94 3.77 -13.38
N ALA A 86 -27.85 4.14 -14.63
CA ALA A 86 -28.87 3.79 -15.64
C ALA A 86 -28.91 2.27 -15.92
N ALA A 87 -27.83 1.55 -15.69
CA ALA A 87 -27.74 0.09 -15.83
C ALA A 87 -28.18 -0.69 -14.58
N GLY A 88 -28.63 0.00 -13.53
CA GLY A 88 -29.03 -0.60 -12.24
C GLY A 88 -28.04 -0.32 -11.12
N ALA A 89 -28.23 -1.03 -9.99
CA ALA A 89 -27.34 -0.99 -8.84
C ALA A 89 -26.22 -2.01 -9.01
N SER A 90 -25.00 -1.64 -8.59
CA SER A 90 -23.84 -2.52 -8.54
C SER A 90 -22.97 -2.18 -7.35
N SER A 91 -22.18 -3.15 -6.89
CA SER A 91 -21.21 -2.95 -5.81
C SER A 91 -19.85 -3.50 -6.22
N ALA A 92 -18.81 -2.86 -5.71
CA ALA A 92 -17.42 -3.31 -5.84
C ALA A 92 -16.71 -3.11 -4.51
N SER A 93 -15.78 -3.99 -4.17
CA SER A 93 -14.97 -3.88 -2.96
C SER A 93 -13.50 -3.95 -3.30
N VAL A 94 -12.72 -3.07 -2.69
CA VAL A 94 -11.29 -2.95 -2.95
C VAL A 94 -10.54 -3.05 -1.63
N PRO A 95 -9.59 -3.99 -1.49
CA PRO A 95 -8.76 -4.08 -0.31
C PRO A 95 -7.80 -2.88 -0.23
N VAL A 96 -7.67 -2.32 0.96
CA VAL A 96 -6.80 -1.16 1.23
C VAL A 96 -6.07 -1.41 2.54
N PRO A 97 -4.74 -1.58 2.52
CA PRO A 97 -3.95 -1.59 3.74
C PRO A 97 -3.94 -0.18 4.36
N ALA A 98 -4.25 -0.10 5.65
CA ALA A 98 -4.28 1.16 6.38
C ALA A 98 -3.44 1.04 7.64
N VAL A 99 -2.25 1.61 7.62
CA VAL A 99 -1.31 1.56 8.74
C VAL A 99 -0.70 2.95 8.98
N PRO A 100 -0.42 3.31 10.23
CA PRO A 100 0.23 4.56 10.55
C PRO A 100 1.70 4.48 10.14
N THR A 101 2.10 5.24 9.14
CA THR A 101 3.48 5.31 8.64
C THR A 101 4.22 6.57 9.07
N ALA A 102 3.49 7.61 9.52
CA ALA A 102 4.07 8.89 9.91
C ALA A 102 3.36 9.54 11.09
N LEU A 103 4.11 10.27 11.91
CA LEU A 103 3.58 11.11 12.97
C LEU A 103 3.23 12.49 12.40
N LEU A 104 1.95 12.86 12.49
CA LEU A 104 1.52 14.21 12.15
C LEU A 104 2.04 15.21 13.17
N ARG A 105 2.76 16.22 12.70
CA ARG A 105 3.21 17.32 13.53
C ARG A 105 2.17 18.44 13.53
N MET A 106 1.82 18.93 14.72
CA MET A 106 0.94 20.08 14.85
C MET A 106 1.51 21.29 14.09
N GLN A 107 0.69 21.94 13.28
CA GLN A 107 1.07 23.19 12.60
C GLN A 107 1.39 24.26 13.65
N ARG A 108 2.47 25.01 13.45
CA ARG A 108 2.95 26.03 14.40
C ARG A 108 1.89 27.11 14.68
N SER A 109 1.12 27.50 13.67
CA SER A 109 0.01 28.48 13.81
C SER A 109 -1.09 27.97 14.73
N VAL A 110 -1.51 26.70 14.56
CA VAL A 110 -2.52 26.06 15.42
C VAL A 110 -1.99 25.91 16.84
N GLY A 111 -0.74 25.46 17.00
CA GLY A 111 -0.10 25.38 18.32
C GLY A 111 -0.02 26.73 19.03
N GLY A 112 0.32 27.79 18.31
CA GLY A 112 0.34 29.17 18.83
C GLY A 112 -1.05 29.66 19.26
N MET A 113 -2.08 29.39 18.46
CA MET A 113 -3.47 29.73 18.80
C MET A 113 -3.97 28.98 20.04
N LEU A 114 -3.68 27.68 20.15
CA LEU A 114 -4.05 26.87 21.32
C LEU A 114 -3.31 27.33 22.58
N ALA A 115 -2.03 27.69 22.47
CA ALA A 115 -1.27 28.25 23.58
C ALA A 115 -1.85 29.57 24.07
N LEU A 116 -2.21 30.48 23.16
CA LEU A 116 -2.86 31.76 23.48
C LEU A 116 -4.21 31.52 24.18
N LEU A 117 -5.03 30.62 23.64
CA LEU A 117 -6.31 30.23 24.26
C LEU A 117 -6.07 29.66 25.67
N GLY A 118 -5.13 28.75 25.84
CA GLY A 118 -4.77 28.15 27.13
C GLY A 118 -4.33 29.22 28.15
N CYS A 119 -3.45 30.13 27.74
CA CYS A 119 -3.04 31.26 28.60
C CYS A 119 -4.23 32.13 29.02
N THR A 120 -5.13 32.46 28.07
CA THR A 120 -6.33 33.25 28.34
C THR A 120 -7.25 32.57 29.36
N LEU A 121 -7.45 31.25 29.22
CA LEU A 121 -8.27 30.45 30.14
C LEU A 121 -7.65 30.37 31.54
N VAL A 122 -6.32 30.20 31.64
CA VAL A 122 -5.61 30.19 32.94
C VAL A 122 -5.71 31.54 33.60
N LEU A 123 -5.46 32.65 32.88
CA LEU A 123 -5.59 34.00 33.42
C LEU A 123 -7.03 34.28 33.86
N GLY A 124 -8.02 33.88 33.06
CA GLY A 124 -9.44 33.99 33.39
C GLY A 124 -9.80 33.23 34.68
N PHE A 125 -9.40 31.97 34.75
CA PHE A 125 -9.63 31.15 35.93
C PHE A 125 -9.00 31.73 37.21
N VAL A 126 -7.73 32.10 37.14
CA VAL A 126 -7.03 32.73 38.27
C VAL A 126 -7.70 34.07 38.66
N GLY A 127 -8.08 34.89 37.65
CA GLY A 127 -8.78 36.14 37.88
C GLY A 127 -10.13 35.95 38.58
N ILE A 128 -10.93 34.99 38.14
CA ILE A 128 -12.23 34.64 38.78
C ILE A 128 -12.01 34.13 40.21
N ALA A 129 -11.03 33.23 40.43
CA ALA A 129 -10.72 32.73 41.74
C ALA A 129 -10.30 33.84 42.69
N MET A 130 -9.46 34.76 42.23
CA MET A 130 -9.05 35.96 43.01
C MET A 130 -10.23 36.88 43.33
N ALA A 131 -11.09 37.17 42.34
CA ALA A 131 -12.26 37.99 42.50
C ALA A 131 -13.24 37.36 43.51
N ALA A 132 -13.52 36.11 43.37
CA ALA A 132 -14.37 35.37 44.32
C ALA A 132 -13.83 35.37 45.75
N ALA A 133 -12.51 35.17 45.92
CA ALA A 133 -11.86 35.22 47.23
C ALA A 133 -11.86 36.61 47.87
N ARG A 134 -11.78 37.67 47.04
CA ARG A 134 -11.76 39.09 47.45
C ARG A 134 -13.16 39.57 47.83
N GLU A 135 -14.16 39.23 47.04
CA GLU A 135 -15.48 39.86 47.07
C GLU A 135 -16.56 38.97 47.72
N ALA A 136 -16.26 37.68 48.00
CA ALA A 136 -17.22 36.78 48.65
C ALA A 136 -17.69 37.37 49.97
N ARG A 137 -19.04 37.46 50.13
CA ARG A 137 -19.72 37.99 51.34
C ARG A 137 -19.37 39.44 51.66
N LEU A 138 -19.02 40.28 50.68
CA LEU A 138 -18.89 41.71 50.79
C LEU A 138 -20.29 42.32 50.71
N ALA A 139 -20.60 43.31 51.57
CA ALA A 139 -21.82 44.07 51.40
C ALA A 139 -21.77 44.92 50.12
N PRO A 140 -22.88 45.15 49.42
CA PRO A 140 -22.90 45.97 48.19
C PRO A 140 -22.31 47.34 48.46
N GLY A 141 -21.40 47.79 47.58
CA GLY A 141 -20.72 49.12 47.70
C GLY A 141 -19.54 49.17 48.66
N SER A 142 -19.19 48.12 49.40
CA SER A 142 -18.05 48.12 50.31
C SER A 142 -16.74 47.80 49.56
N VAL A 143 -15.63 48.41 50.03
CA VAL A 143 -14.27 48.22 49.46
C VAL A 143 -13.55 47.08 50.18
N PRO A 144 -12.89 46.15 49.51
CA PRO A 144 -12.16 45.04 50.11
C PRO A 144 -10.98 45.55 50.96
N GLY A 145 -10.91 45.19 52.22
CA GLY A 145 -9.81 45.52 53.11
C GLY A 145 -8.52 44.72 52.84
N PRO A 146 -7.37 45.09 53.48
CA PRO A 146 -6.05 44.49 53.19
C PRO A 146 -6.02 42.96 53.40
N ALA A 147 -6.72 42.46 54.41
CA ALA A 147 -6.79 41.01 54.65
C ALA A 147 -7.45 40.23 53.51
N ARG A 148 -8.50 40.79 52.90
CA ARG A 148 -9.17 40.21 51.71
C ARG A 148 -8.30 40.24 50.46
N ARG A 149 -7.51 41.33 50.28
CA ARG A 149 -6.52 41.41 49.20
C ARG A 149 -5.42 40.37 49.33
N ARG A 150 -4.90 40.14 50.58
CA ARG A 150 -3.95 39.08 50.85
C ARG A 150 -4.55 37.70 50.56
N ARG A 151 -5.79 37.44 50.98
CA ARG A 151 -6.47 36.19 50.68
C ARG A 151 -6.65 35.95 49.17
N ALA A 152 -7.01 36.98 48.44
CA ALA A 152 -7.12 36.91 46.98
C ALA A 152 -5.78 36.55 46.33
N LEU A 153 -4.66 37.14 46.77
CA LEU A 153 -3.34 36.78 46.28
C LEU A 153 -2.98 35.32 46.57
N VAL A 154 -3.20 34.86 47.78
CA VAL A 154 -2.94 33.42 48.17
C VAL A 154 -3.77 32.49 47.29
N VAL A 155 -5.07 32.78 47.12
CA VAL A 155 -5.95 31.97 46.28
C VAL A 155 -5.53 31.99 44.80
N GLY A 156 -5.15 33.17 44.31
CA GLY A 156 -4.65 33.29 42.95
C GLY A 156 -3.34 32.55 42.71
N THR A 157 -2.39 32.67 43.63
CA THR A 157 -1.15 31.86 43.58
C THR A 157 -1.42 30.37 43.60
N ALA A 158 -2.33 29.93 44.51
CA ALA A 158 -2.71 28.51 44.57
C ALA A 158 -3.41 28.04 43.29
N ALA A 159 -4.31 28.85 42.72
CA ALA A 159 -4.98 28.55 41.45
C ALA A 159 -3.99 28.47 40.29
N PHE A 160 -3.04 29.42 40.21
CA PHE A 160 -1.99 29.40 39.22
C PHE A 160 -1.08 28.15 39.36
N ALA A 161 -0.66 27.85 40.59
CA ALA A 161 0.14 26.66 40.88
C ALA A 161 -0.62 25.37 40.48
N PHE A 162 -1.91 25.31 40.79
CA PHE A 162 -2.76 24.18 40.36
C PHE A 162 -2.77 24.03 38.81
N CYS A 163 -3.00 25.12 38.09
CA CYS A 163 -2.95 25.11 36.61
C CYS A 163 -1.56 24.69 36.09
N ALA A 164 -0.49 25.21 36.71
CA ALA A 164 0.88 24.84 36.31
C ALA A 164 1.16 23.34 36.51
N VAL A 165 0.73 22.78 37.66
CA VAL A 165 0.84 21.34 37.91
C VAL A 165 -0.02 20.54 36.94
N ALA A 166 -1.24 20.97 36.66
CA ALA A 166 -2.13 20.29 35.70
C ALA A 166 -1.52 20.28 34.27
N VAL A 167 -0.96 21.39 33.83
CA VAL A 167 -0.26 21.47 32.53
C VAL A 167 0.98 20.56 32.51
N TRP A 168 1.75 20.56 33.61
CA TRP A 168 2.93 19.69 33.71
C TRP A 168 2.55 18.21 33.70
N LEU A 169 1.53 17.80 34.45
CA LEU A 169 1.01 16.41 34.43
C LEU A 169 0.44 16.04 33.06
N GLY A 170 -0.31 16.95 32.42
CA GLY A 170 -0.81 16.78 31.06
C GLY A 170 0.32 16.58 30.04
N GLY A 171 1.41 17.33 30.18
CA GLY A 171 2.62 17.14 29.36
C GLY A 171 3.30 15.78 29.58
N LYS A 172 3.35 15.30 30.84
CA LYS A 172 3.88 13.97 31.14
C LYS A 172 3.01 12.88 30.54
N TRP A 173 1.70 12.98 30.70
CA TRP A 173 0.75 12.04 30.11
C TRP A 173 0.87 12.02 28.58
N TRP A 174 0.91 13.22 27.95
CA TRP A 174 1.07 13.32 26.49
C TRP A 174 2.34 12.64 25.99
N ASN A 175 3.46 12.79 26.73
CA ASN A 175 4.72 12.14 26.33
C ASN A 175 4.63 10.61 26.35
N VAL A 176 3.87 10.04 27.31
CA VAL A 176 3.64 8.59 27.37
C VAL A 176 2.78 8.16 26.18
N GLU A 177 1.67 8.85 25.93
CA GLU A 177 0.79 8.53 24.79
C GLU A 177 1.51 8.68 23.44
N ALA A 178 2.30 9.74 23.28
CA ALA A 178 3.10 9.95 22.08
C ALA A 178 4.15 8.84 21.87
N ALA A 179 4.75 8.35 22.97
CA ALA A 179 5.69 7.23 22.90
C ALA A 179 4.99 5.92 22.58
N ASN A 180 3.82 5.66 23.16
CA ASN A 180 2.99 4.49 22.84
C ASN A 180 2.59 4.51 21.37
N TYR A 181 2.07 5.64 20.88
CA TYR A 181 1.69 5.76 19.48
C TYR A 181 2.89 5.59 18.53
N ALA A 182 4.06 6.12 18.90
CA ALA A 182 5.28 5.92 18.11
C ALA A 182 5.76 4.45 18.08
N ALA A 183 5.47 3.70 19.14
CA ALA A 183 5.77 2.26 19.20
C ALA A 183 4.80 1.41 18.36
N GLU A 184 3.57 1.90 18.17
CA GLU A 184 2.54 1.24 17.35
C GLU A 184 2.63 1.61 15.86
N MET A 185 3.60 2.44 15.45
CA MET A 185 3.83 2.76 14.05
C MET A 185 4.20 1.49 13.29
N HIS A 186 3.54 1.29 12.16
CA HIS A 186 3.81 0.15 11.30
C HIS A 186 5.27 0.16 10.81
N ARG A 187 5.88 -0.98 10.87
CA ARG A 187 7.18 -1.27 10.28
C ARG A 187 7.02 -2.58 9.54
N ASN A 188 7.48 -2.62 8.30
CA ASN A 188 7.53 -3.86 7.56
C ASN A 188 8.41 -4.87 8.31
N SER A 189 8.06 -6.14 8.19
CA SER A 189 8.91 -7.22 8.66
C SER A 189 10.28 -7.19 7.95
N GLU A 190 11.31 -7.73 8.56
CA GLU A 190 12.64 -7.77 7.96
C GLU A 190 12.81 -9.05 7.14
N LEU A 191 13.38 -8.91 5.93
CA LEU A 191 13.83 -10.03 5.11
C LEU A 191 15.30 -10.32 5.37
N ARG A 192 15.63 -11.56 5.75
CA ARG A 192 17.00 -12.02 5.98
C ARG A 192 17.43 -13.06 4.94
N PRO A 193 18.10 -12.64 3.87
CA PRO A 193 18.65 -13.56 2.87
C PRO A 193 19.96 -14.19 3.32
N ARG A 194 20.11 -15.49 3.04
CA ARG A 194 21.36 -16.21 3.21
C ARG A 194 21.65 -17.02 1.94
N LEU A 195 22.78 -16.78 1.32
CA LEU A 195 23.25 -17.48 0.13
C LEU A 195 24.35 -18.47 0.48
N ASP A 196 24.16 -19.73 0.09
CA ASP A 196 25.15 -20.80 0.18
C ASP A 196 25.35 -21.44 -1.19
N GLY A 197 26.46 -21.16 -1.86
CA GLY A 197 26.61 -21.48 -3.28
C GLY A 197 25.60 -20.71 -4.12
N ASN A 198 24.65 -21.43 -4.76
CA ASN A 198 23.49 -20.85 -5.43
C ASN A 198 22.18 -21.16 -4.70
N HIS A 199 22.25 -21.69 -3.49
CA HIS A 199 21.05 -21.95 -2.67
C HIS A 199 20.74 -20.72 -1.81
N LEU A 200 19.67 -20.02 -2.14
CA LEU A 200 19.16 -18.88 -1.39
C LEU A 200 18.16 -19.37 -0.34
N ASN A 201 18.38 -19.01 0.91
CA ASN A 201 17.43 -19.17 1.99
C ASN A 201 16.96 -17.79 2.45
N LEU A 202 15.66 -17.66 2.69
CA LEU A 202 15.01 -16.42 3.09
C LEU A 202 14.21 -16.65 4.37
N LEU A 203 14.35 -15.76 5.33
CA LEU A 203 13.53 -15.71 6.54
C LEU A 203 12.87 -14.34 6.62
N ILE A 204 11.60 -14.33 7.00
CA ILE A 204 10.84 -13.11 7.30
C ILE A 204 10.55 -13.11 8.79
N GLY A 205 10.63 -11.95 9.43
CA GLY A 205 10.30 -11.83 10.84
C GLY A 205 10.48 -10.40 11.36
N ASP A 206 10.12 -10.24 12.63
CA ASP A 206 10.15 -8.96 13.31
C ASP A 206 11.15 -8.96 14.46
N PRO A 207 11.79 -7.81 14.75
CA PRO A 207 12.52 -7.64 15.99
C PRO A 207 11.58 -7.86 17.20
N ASP A 208 11.88 -8.85 18.04
CA ASP A 208 11.11 -9.16 19.25
C ASP A 208 12.06 -9.25 20.46
N PRO A 209 12.05 -8.23 21.34
CA PRO A 209 12.89 -8.26 22.54
C PRO A 209 12.57 -9.41 23.51
N ALA A 210 11.42 -10.06 23.37
CA ALA A 210 11.02 -11.21 24.18
C ALA A 210 11.50 -12.55 23.59
N ALA A 211 11.93 -12.58 22.33
CA ALA A 211 12.51 -13.75 21.71
C ALA A 211 13.96 -13.96 22.18
N GLU A 212 14.39 -15.22 22.28
CA GLU A 212 15.73 -15.60 22.76
C GLU A 212 16.88 -14.95 21.93
N ASP A 213 16.65 -14.84 20.62
CA ASP A 213 17.59 -14.24 19.67
C ASP A 213 17.20 -12.80 19.25
N GLY A 214 16.19 -12.20 19.92
CA GLY A 214 15.66 -10.87 19.61
C GLY A 214 14.86 -10.79 18.31
N TRP A 215 14.42 -11.93 17.79
CA TRP A 215 13.77 -12.04 16.48
C TRP A 215 12.62 -13.03 16.51
N LYS A 216 11.47 -12.66 15.98
CA LYS A 216 10.30 -13.50 15.83
C LYS A 216 10.05 -13.78 14.34
N GLU A 217 10.27 -15.02 13.94
CA GLU A 217 10.04 -15.46 12.56
C GLU A 217 8.54 -15.58 12.25
N VAL A 218 8.16 -15.17 11.05
CA VAL A 218 6.83 -15.39 10.47
C VAL A 218 6.69 -16.86 10.10
N GLU A 219 5.57 -17.49 10.46
CA GLU A 219 5.26 -18.84 10.02
C GLU A 219 4.62 -18.82 8.62
N ASN A 220 5.01 -19.76 7.75
CA ASN A 220 4.43 -19.87 6.42
C ASN A 220 2.90 -20.07 6.45
N SER A 221 2.38 -20.62 7.57
CA SER A 221 0.95 -20.75 7.83
C SER A 221 0.24 -19.39 8.07
N ASP A 222 0.98 -18.32 8.35
CA ASP A 222 0.44 -16.98 8.55
C ASP A 222 0.31 -16.20 7.23
N LEU A 223 0.72 -16.83 6.13
CA LEU A 223 0.66 -16.27 4.80
C LEU A 223 -0.47 -16.89 3.97
N LEU A 224 -0.90 -16.17 2.94
CA LEU A 224 -1.82 -16.61 1.91
C LEU A 224 -1.07 -16.75 0.57
N THR A 225 -1.48 -17.71 -0.23
CA THR A 225 -0.97 -17.86 -1.59
C THR A 225 -1.53 -16.77 -2.51
N ASP A 226 -0.65 -16.13 -3.24
CA ASP A 226 -0.98 -15.26 -4.37
C ASP A 226 -0.49 -15.96 -5.65
N HIS A 227 -1.38 -16.24 -6.58
CA HIS A 227 -1.06 -16.99 -7.81
C HIS A 227 -0.30 -18.31 -7.57
N ASP A 228 -0.77 -19.11 -6.61
CA ASP A 228 -0.19 -20.39 -6.18
C ASP A 228 1.16 -20.29 -5.44
N HIS A 229 1.70 -19.11 -5.22
CA HIS A 229 2.95 -18.87 -4.50
C HIS A 229 2.72 -18.09 -3.20
N LEU A 230 3.47 -18.42 -2.14
CA LEU A 230 3.44 -17.67 -0.87
C LEU A 230 4.31 -16.42 -0.91
N MET A 231 5.24 -16.36 -1.88
CA MET A 231 6.17 -15.25 -2.03
C MET A 231 6.46 -15.01 -3.51
N HIS A 232 6.43 -13.75 -3.95
CA HIS A 232 6.97 -13.29 -5.21
C HIS A 232 8.23 -12.51 -4.92
N LEU A 233 9.37 -12.95 -5.45
CA LEU A 233 10.67 -12.36 -5.20
C LEU A 233 11.23 -11.69 -6.44
N TYR A 234 11.33 -10.37 -6.43
CA TYR A 234 12.11 -9.63 -7.41
C TYR A 234 13.54 -9.43 -6.90
N ALA A 235 14.52 -9.85 -7.68
CA ALA A 235 15.94 -9.58 -7.44
C ALA A 235 16.48 -8.68 -8.57
N ILE A 236 16.84 -7.44 -8.26
CA ILE A 236 17.26 -6.43 -9.24
C ILE A 236 18.68 -5.99 -8.94
N ARG A 237 19.58 -6.16 -9.91
CA ARG A 237 21.00 -5.76 -9.74
C ARG A 237 21.11 -4.25 -9.59
N TRP A 238 21.75 -3.82 -8.54
CA TRP A 238 21.81 -2.43 -8.15
C TRP A 238 23.24 -1.87 -8.14
N PRO A 239 23.47 -0.61 -8.53
CA PRO A 239 22.50 0.39 -9.06
C PRO A 239 22.26 0.31 -10.57
N GLN A 240 22.87 -0.67 -11.26
CA GLN A 240 22.86 -0.75 -12.73
C GLN A 240 21.48 -1.05 -13.31
N MET A 241 20.64 -1.79 -12.58
CA MET A 241 19.32 -2.28 -12.97
C MET A 241 19.33 -2.98 -14.34
N ASP A 242 20.42 -3.67 -14.65
CA ASP A 242 20.69 -4.37 -15.89
C ASP A 242 20.57 -5.89 -15.78
N ALA A 243 20.06 -6.36 -14.66
CA ALA A 243 19.61 -7.73 -14.45
C ALA A 243 18.45 -7.72 -13.48
N VAL A 244 17.35 -8.36 -13.87
CA VAL A 244 16.15 -8.57 -13.07
C VAL A 244 15.76 -10.03 -13.12
N PHE A 245 15.35 -10.55 -11.97
CA PHE A 245 14.80 -11.88 -11.80
C PHE A 245 13.49 -11.78 -11.02
N HIS A 246 12.44 -12.42 -11.49
CA HIS A 246 11.21 -12.65 -10.77
C HIS A 246 11.14 -14.15 -10.47
N LEU A 247 11.25 -14.49 -9.21
CA LEU A 247 11.40 -15.86 -8.71
C LEU A 247 10.28 -16.18 -7.72
N HIS A 248 10.01 -17.47 -7.52
CA HIS A 248 8.96 -17.93 -6.62
C HIS A 248 9.52 -18.93 -5.60
N PRO A 249 10.25 -18.43 -4.57
CA PRO A 249 10.88 -19.29 -3.57
C PRO A 249 9.86 -20.21 -2.89
N ALA A 250 10.19 -21.50 -2.83
CA ALA A 250 9.34 -22.49 -2.21
C ALA A 250 9.43 -22.42 -0.67
N PRO A 251 8.31 -22.68 0.06
CA PRO A 251 8.34 -22.81 1.50
C PRO A 251 9.36 -23.86 1.97
N ASN A 252 10.17 -23.51 2.97
CA ASN A 252 11.16 -24.40 3.56
C ASN A 252 10.80 -24.72 5.02
N GLY A 253 10.14 -25.83 5.24
CA GLY A 253 9.62 -26.23 6.55
C GLY A 253 8.44 -25.36 6.99
N LYS A 254 8.37 -25.05 8.31
CA LYS A 254 7.31 -24.21 8.87
C LYS A 254 7.54 -22.72 8.70
N ARG A 255 8.78 -22.33 8.50
CA ARG A 255 9.24 -20.94 8.45
C ARG A 255 10.29 -20.79 7.38
N GLY A 256 10.23 -19.66 6.69
CA GLY A 256 11.18 -19.31 5.66
C GLY A 256 10.94 -19.99 4.30
N PHE A 257 11.78 -19.66 3.36
CA PHE A 257 11.70 -20.03 1.96
C PHE A 257 13.07 -20.42 1.43
N SER A 258 13.10 -21.18 0.36
CA SER A 258 14.34 -21.52 -0.33
C SER A 258 14.17 -21.48 -1.84
N GLU A 259 15.23 -21.10 -2.54
CA GLU A 259 15.30 -21.01 -3.98
C GLU A 259 16.69 -21.45 -4.49
N MET A 260 16.71 -22.18 -5.58
CA MET A 260 17.92 -22.48 -6.31
C MET A 260 18.15 -21.41 -7.37
N LEU A 261 18.94 -20.41 -7.04
CA LEU A 261 19.15 -19.25 -7.93
C LEU A 261 19.65 -19.68 -9.31
N PRO A 262 19.15 -19.06 -10.38
CA PRO A 262 19.71 -19.20 -11.71
C PRO A 262 21.11 -18.59 -11.81
N ALA A 263 21.76 -18.72 -12.94
CA ALA A 263 23.02 -18.01 -13.21
C ALA A 263 22.76 -16.50 -13.24
N MET A 264 23.30 -15.81 -12.23
CA MET A 264 23.13 -14.36 -12.05
C MET A 264 24.47 -13.64 -12.22
N PRO A 265 24.50 -12.49 -12.91
CA PRO A 265 25.69 -11.64 -12.94
C PRO A 265 26.14 -11.26 -11.52
N ALA A 266 27.46 -11.27 -11.27
CA ALA A 266 28.00 -10.86 -9.98
C ALA A 266 27.64 -9.42 -9.64
N GLY A 267 27.35 -9.14 -8.37
CA GLY A 267 27.03 -7.80 -7.88
C GLY A 267 26.07 -7.80 -6.71
N THR A 268 25.68 -6.62 -6.31
CA THR A 268 24.65 -6.42 -5.28
C THR A 268 23.27 -6.38 -5.94
N TYR A 269 22.33 -7.09 -5.36
CA TYR A 269 20.92 -7.10 -5.76
C TYR A 269 20.05 -6.52 -4.64
N HIS A 270 19.13 -5.66 -5.01
CA HIS A 270 18.01 -5.34 -4.14
C HIS A 270 16.93 -6.42 -4.31
N LEU A 271 16.50 -6.97 -3.20
CA LEU A 271 15.42 -7.95 -3.11
C LEU A 271 14.15 -7.26 -2.69
N TYR A 272 13.07 -7.58 -3.36
CA TYR A 272 11.70 -7.18 -3.03
C TYR A 272 10.87 -8.46 -2.97
N ALA A 273 10.45 -8.84 -1.77
CA ALA A 273 9.68 -10.06 -1.54
C ALA A 273 8.25 -9.68 -1.15
N ASP A 274 7.32 -9.89 -2.08
CA ASP A 274 5.91 -9.66 -1.84
C ASP A 274 5.29 -10.87 -1.17
N VAL A 275 4.63 -10.65 -0.04
CA VAL A 275 3.88 -11.65 0.73
C VAL A 275 2.52 -11.08 1.13
N VAL A 276 1.55 -11.96 1.38
CA VAL A 276 0.22 -11.55 1.85
C VAL A 276 -0.09 -12.30 3.13
N PHE A 277 -0.30 -11.58 4.22
CA PHE A 277 -0.67 -12.16 5.50
C PHE A 277 -2.11 -12.69 5.51
N ARG A 278 -2.43 -13.61 6.43
CA ARG A 278 -3.77 -14.22 6.55
C ARG A 278 -4.94 -13.24 6.70
N ASN A 279 -4.67 -12.07 7.23
CA ASN A 279 -5.67 -11.00 7.32
C ASN A 279 -5.85 -10.22 6.01
N GLY A 280 -5.19 -10.64 4.92
CA GLY A 280 -5.19 -9.97 3.62
C GLY A 280 -4.26 -8.74 3.55
N PHE A 281 -3.38 -8.55 4.54
CA PHE A 281 -2.42 -7.44 4.52
C PHE A 281 -1.24 -7.79 3.60
N PRO A 282 -0.99 -7.04 2.52
CA PRO A 282 0.16 -7.24 1.67
C PRO A 282 1.37 -6.50 2.24
N GLU A 283 2.54 -7.12 2.22
CA GLU A 283 3.82 -6.47 2.50
C GLU A 283 4.83 -6.80 1.42
N THR A 284 5.70 -5.81 1.13
CA THR A 284 6.89 -5.99 0.30
C THR A 284 8.10 -5.87 1.20
N GLU A 285 8.70 -7.00 1.53
CA GLU A 285 9.89 -7.07 2.35
C GLU A 285 11.14 -6.79 1.53
N THR A 286 12.07 -6.02 2.06
CA THR A 286 13.24 -5.60 1.32
C THR A 286 14.53 -6.04 1.97
N ALA A 287 15.49 -6.46 1.15
CA ALA A 287 16.85 -6.78 1.59
C ALA A 287 17.85 -6.52 0.47
N SER A 288 19.14 -6.71 0.79
CA SER A 288 20.21 -6.74 -0.20
C SER A 288 20.91 -8.08 -0.19
N LEU A 289 21.23 -8.58 -1.38
CA LEU A 289 21.96 -9.82 -1.57
C LEU A 289 23.23 -9.55 -2.42
N THR A 290 24.36 -10.09 -2.03
CA THR A 290 25.57 -10.05 -2.86
C THR A 290 25.74 -11.41 -3.54
N VAL A 291 25.71 -11.41 -4.88
CA VAL A 291 25.99 -12.57 -5.71
C VAL A 291 27.46 -12.57 -6.08
N PRO A 292 28.22 -13.64 -5.74
CA PRO A 292 29.66 -13.72 -6.04
C PRO A 292 29.94 -13.96 -7.52
N ALA A 293 31.14 -13.61 -7.97
CA ALA A 293 31.58 -13.92 -9.32
C ALA A 293 31.70 -15.44 -9.54
N GLY A 294 31.27 -15.90 -10.71
CA GLY A 294 31.41 -17.31 -11.09
C GLY A 294 30.38 -18.25 -10.41
N MET A 295 29.33 -17.72 -9.80
CA MET A 295 28.22 -18.54 -9.30
C MET A 295 27.58 -19.30 -10.46
N THR A 296 27.54 -20.62 -10.34
CA THR A 296 26.78 -21.47 -11.26
C THR A 296 25.33 -21.52 -10.82
N GLY A 297 24.38 -21.40 -11.77
CA GLY A 297 22.96 -21.34 -11.46
C GLY A 297 22.21 -22.60 -11.86
N ALA A 298 21.00 -22.75 -11.33
CA ALA A 298 20.00 -23.68 -11.78
C ALA A 298 19.26 -23.14 -13.02
N PRO A 299 18.54 -23.95 -13.80
CA PRO A 299 17.57 -23.46 -14.75
C PRO A 299 16.47 -22.65 -14.03
N LEU A 300 15.92 -21.65 -14.71
CA LEU A 300 14.71 -20.95 -14.23
C LEU A 300 13.55 -21.95 -14.10
N GLY A 301 12.73 -21.77 -13.07
CA GLY A 301 11.45 -22.47 -12.94
C GLY A 301 10.48 -22.11 -14.06
N SER A 302 9.38 -22.84 -14.19
CA SER A 302 8.36 -22.63 -15.23
C SER A 302 7.63 -21.30 -15.10
N ASP A 303 7.59 -20.78 -13.88
CA ASP A 303 6.90 -19.55 -13.53
C ASP A 303 7.88 -18.38 -13.25
N ASP A 304 9.18 -18.68 -13.27
CA ASP A 304 10.21 -17.68 -13.09
C ASP A 304 10.52 -16.95 -14.40
N ALA A 305 10.96 -15.69 -14.26
CA ALA A 305 11.31 -14.88 -15.39
C ALA A 305 12.57 -14.05 -15.12
N SER A 306 13.30 -13.71 -16.16
CA SER A 306 14.46 -12.83 -16.04
C SER A 306 14.65 -11.97 -17.29
N ALA A 307 15.34 -10.83 -17.13
CA ALA A 307 15.82 -10.02 -18.22
C ALA A 307 17.18 -9.40 -17.91
N ALA A 308 17.92 -9.11 -18.98
CA ALA A 308 19.22 -8.43 -18.91
C ALA A 308 19.20 -7.17 -19.78
N PRO A 309 18.45 -6.12 -19.40
CA PRO A 309 18.43 -4.86 -20.13
C PRO A 309 19.78 -4.14 -20.05
N GLN A 310 19.98 -3.15 -20.91
CA GLN A 310 21.17 -2.30 -20.80
C GLN A 310 21.20 -1.56 -19.44
N PRO A 311 22.40 -1.31 -18.86
CA PRO A 311 22.54 -0.54 -17.63
C PRO A 311 21.93 0.86 -17.75
N LEU A 312 21.43 1.43 -16.65
CA LEU A 312 20.92 2.81 -16.59
C LEU A 312 21.93 3.83 -17.14
N ALA A 313 23.22 3.63 -16.83
CA ALA A 313 24.30 4.51 -17.29
C ALA A 313 24.54 4.50 -18.81
N ALA A 314 24.03 3.49 -19.53
CA ALA A 314 24.16 3.41 -20.99
C ALA A 314 23.10 4.23 -21.75
N GLY A 315 22.15 4.85 -21.04
CA GLY A 315 21.08 5.67 -21.57
C GLY A 315 19.68 5.10 -21.29
N GLN A 316 18.65 5.86 -21.66
CA GLN A 316 17.28 5.45 -21.42
C GLN A 316 16.79 4.41 -22.44
N LEU A 317 16.03 3.43 -21.95
CA LEU A 317 15.30 2.49 -22.79
C LEU A 317 14.10 3.19 -23.44
N GLY A 318 13.90 2.90 -24.72
CA GLY A 318 12.79 3.41 -25.52
C GLY A 318 11.44 2.73 -25.22
N PRO A 319 10.43 3.03 -26.03
CA PRO A 319 9.11 2.40 -25.90
C PRO A 319 9.05 0.97 -26.48
N GLY A 320 10.04 0.50 -27.23
CA GLY A 320 10.13 -0.86 -27.76
C GLY A 320 11.26 -1.65 -27.12
N TYR A 321 11.00 -2.89 -26.72
CA TYR A 321 11.98 -3.80 -26.13
C TYR A 321 11.96 -5.13 -26.89
N LYS A 322 13.07 -5.43 -27.59
CA LYS A 322 13.24 -6.70 -28.33
C LYS A 322 13.61 -7.82 -27.37
N LEU A 323 12.88 -8.92 -27.48
CA LEU A 323 13.06 -10.13 -26.69
C LEU A 323 14.07 -11.07 -27.38
N PRO A 324 14.70 -12.00 -26.63
CA PRO A 324 15.72 -12.90 -27.16
C PRO A 324 15.26 -13.79 -28.30
N ASP A 325 13.99 -14.15 -28.34
CA ASP A 325 13.36 -15.00 -29.34
C ASP A 325 12.84 -14.24 -30.59
N GLY A 326 13.06 -12.92 -30.62
CA GLY A 326 12.68 -12.04 -31.73
C GLY A 326 11.32 -11.38 -31.61
N TYR A 327 10.54 -11.69 -30.56
CA TYR A 327 9.35 -10.91 -30.23
C TYR A 327 9.74 -9.51 -29.74
N GLU A 328 8.76 -8.62 -29.64
CA GLU A 328 8.98 -7.27 -29.15
C GLU A 328 7.81 -6.85 -28.24
N ILE A 329 8.12 -6.32 -27.06
CA ILE A 329 7.13 -5.65 -26.23
C ILE A 329 7.21 -4.14 -26.53
N VAL A 330 6.05 -3.55 -26.88
CA VAL A 330 5.94 -2.13 -27.22
C VAL A 330 5.03 -1.45 -26.19
N TRP A 331 5.55 -0.42 -25.57
CA TRP A 331 4.80 0.40 -24.62
C TRP A 331 4.11 1.57 -25.32
N GLU A 332 2.79 1.69 -25.24
CA GLU A 332 2.06 2.93 -25.57
C GLU A 332 2.39 4.01 -24.53
N LYS A 333 3.63 4.50 -24.59
CA LYS A 333 4.12 5.44 -23.58
C LYS A 333 3.42 6.78 -23.69
N PRO A 334 2.77 7.28 -22.60
CA PRO A 334 2.21 8.62 -22.56
C PRO A 334 3.28 9.69 -22.84
N ALA A 335 2.88 10.79 -23.49
CA ALA A 335 3.80 11.88 -23.82
C ALA A 335 4.41 12.55 -22.58
N ALA A 336 3.67 12.58 -21.47
CA ALA A 336 4.12 13.03 -20.16
C ALA A 336 3.55 12.12 -19.07
N LEU A 337 4.34 11.89 -18.03
CA LEU A 337 3.94 11.19 -16.82
C LEU A 337 4.09 12.13 -15.64
N THR A 338 3.06 12.21 -14.82
CA THR A 338 3.00 13.08 -13.64
C THR A 338 2.77 12.23 -12.40
N ALA A 339 3.46 12.54 -11.32
CA ALA A 339 3.27 11.86 -10.05
C ALA A 339 1.83 12.03 -9.54
N ASN A 340 1.35 11.05 -8.78
CA ASN A 340 0.01 11.03 -8.19
C ASN A 340 -1.14 11.15 -9.21
N THR A 341 -0.88 10.73 -10.45
CA THR A 341 -1.88 10.70 -11.52
C THR A 341 -2.10 9.25 -11.94
N PRO A 342 -3.36 8.78 -12.03
CA PRO A 342 -3.65 7.42 -12.47
C PRO A 342 -3.46 7.30 -13.97
N TYR A 343 -2.77 6.26 -14.38
CA TYR A 343 -2.60 5.86 -15.77
C TYR A 343 -3.10 4.43 -15.97
N ASN A 344 -3.53 4.13 -17.18
CA ASN A 344 -3.69 2.77 -17.67
C ASN A 344 -2.62 2.54 -18.71
N LEU A 345 -1.49 1.96 -18.30
CA LEU A 345 -0.29 1.81 -19.12
C LEU A 345 -0.42 0.56 -20.00
N ALA A 346 -0.55 0.74 -21.31
CA ALA A 346 -0.76 -0.34 -22.26
C ALA A 346 0.55 -0.80 -22.90
N PHE A 347 0.71 -2.12 -23.00
CA PHE A 347 1.85 -2.79 -23.62
C PHE A 347 1.35 -3.83 -24.62
N HIS A 348 2.01 -3.90 -25.78
CA HIS A 348 1.65 -4.80 -26.89
C HIS A 348 2.78 -5.80 -27.10
N LEU A 349 2.43 -7.09 -27.20
CA LEU A 349 3.38 -8.11 -27.64
C LEU A 349 3.25 -8.28 -29.15
N LEU A 350 4.36 -8.09 -29.86
CA LEU A 350 4.47 -8.29 -31.30
C LEU A 350 5.30 -9.54 -31.61
N ASP A 351 4.89 -10.29 -32.64
CA ASP A 351 5.64 -11.42 -33.17
C ASP A 351 6.91 -10.96 -33.93
N PRO A 352 7.83 -11.85 -34.31
CA PRO A 352 9.04 -11.49 -35.04
C PRO A 352 8.79 -10.82 -36.39
N GLN A 353 7.56 -10.84 -36.92
CA GLN A 353 7.14 -10.16 -38.13
C GLN A 353 6.49 -8.80 -37.86
N GLY A 354 6.46 -8.35 -36.60
CA GLY A 354 5.88 -7.07 -36.18
C GLY A 354 4.34 -7.06 -36.13
N ARG A 355 3.69 -8.21 -36.10
CA ARG A 355 2.24 -8.37 -36.01
C ARG A 355 1.87 -8.63 -34.55
N PRO A 356 0.65 -8.32 -34.11
CA PRO A 356 0.15 -8.70 -32.79
C PRO A 356 0.32 -10.21 -32.54
N ALA A 357 0.91 -10.60 -31.41
CA ALA A 357 1.15 -12.00 -31.05
C ALA A 357 -0.18 -12.76 -30.92
N ALA A 358 -0.27 -13.90 -31.59
CA ALA A 358 -1.48 -14.72 -31.61
C ALA A 358 -1.44 -15.89 -30.59
N ASP A 359 -0.30 -16.09 -29.92
CA ASP A 359 0.00 -17.22 -29.05
C ASP A 359 0.16 -16.82 -27.58
N MET A 360 -0.41 -15.68 -27.21
CA MET A 360 -0.45 -15.23 -25.81
C MET A 360 -1.05 -16.29 -24.90
N GLN A 361 -0.37 -16.56 -23.78
CA GLN A 361 -0.76 -17.50 -22.76
C GLN A 361 -0.93 -16.80 -21.40
N PRO A 362 -1.73 -17.36 -20.50
CA PRO A 362 -1.75 -16.88 -19.13
C PRO A 362 -0.38 -17.05 -18.46
N TYR A 363 0.02 -16.02 -17.74
CA TYR A 363 1.15 -16.06 -16.83
C TYR A 363 0.63 -15.93 -15.40
N LEU A 364 0.79 -16.98 -14.60
CA LEU A 364 0.26 -17.06 -13.23
C LEU A 364 -1.26 -16.70 -13.17
N GLY A 365 -2.03 -17.22 -14.13
CA GLY A 365 -3.47 -16.98 -14.22
C GLY A 365 -3.89 -15.62 -14.76
N MET A 366 -2.95 -14.73 -15.12
CA MET A 366 -3.21 -13.37 -15.65
C MET A 366 -2.60 -13.15 -17.02
N ALA A 367 -2.95 -12.04 -17.67
CA ALA A 367 -2.40 -11.68 -18.98
C ALA A 367 -0.95 -11.20 -18.88
N GLY A 368 -0.44 -10.87 -17.69
CA GLY A 368 0.94 -10.45 -17.47
C GLY A 368 1.13 -9.84 -16.08
N HIS A 369 2.40 -9.54 -15.76
CA HIS A 369 2.80 -8.88 -14.51
C HIS A 369 3.69 -7.67 -14.81
N ALA A 370 3.70 -6.68 -13.94
CA ALA A 370 4.55 -5.51 -14.06
C ALA A 370 5.24 -5.18 -12.73
N ALA A 371 6.51 -4.77 -12.80
CA ALA A 371 7.20 -4.17 -11.68
C ALA A 371 7.63 -2.74 -12.02
N PHE A 372 7.21 -1.78 -11.20
CA PHE A 372 7.57 -0.37 -11.31
C PHE A 372 8.60 -0.03 -10.24
N VAL A 373 9.79 0.34 -10.64
CA VAL A 373 10.92 0.53 -9.72
C VAL A 373 11.52 1.91 -9.91
N LYS A 374 11.49 2.74 -8.87
CA LYS A 374 12.16 4.03 -8.90
C LYS A 374 13.67 3.83 -8.81
N THR A 375 14.43 4.53 -9.65
CA THR A 375 15.88 4.28 -9.80
C THR A 375 16.71 4.69 -8.57
N ASP A 376 16.12 5.44 -7.63
CA ASP A 376 16.73 5.77 -6.33
C ASP A 376 16.40 4.73 -5.23
N GLY A 377 15.59 3.70 -5.54
CA GLY A 377 15.19 2.64 -4.61
C GLY A 377 14.08 3.03 -3.63
N THR A 378 13.49 4.22 -3.75
CA THR A 378 12.47 4.71 -2.79
C THR A 378 11.05 4.24 -3.12
N ALA A 379 10.82 3.65 -4.30
CA ALA A 379 9.53 3.07 -4.66
C ALA A 379 9.70 1.80 -5.48
N PHE A 380 8.92 0.80 -5.10
CA PHE A 380 8.71 -0.46 -5.81
C PHE A 380 7.21 -0.76 -5.80
N ALA A 381 6.70 -1.30 -6.88
CA ALA A 381 5.34 -1.84 -6.94
C ALA A 381 5.29 -3.02 -7.90
N HIS A 382 4.75 -4.13 -7.44
CA HIS A 382 4.31 -5.25 -8.25
C HIS A 382 2.83 -5.05 -8.60
N THR A 383 2.49 -5.17 -9.88
CA THR A 383 1.15 -4.78 -10.36
C THR A 383 0.64 -5.79 -11.40
N HIS A 384 -0.65 -6.02 -11.35
CA HIS A 384 -1.38 -6.90 -12.26
C HIS A 384 -2.28 -6.09 -13.20
N PRO A 385 -2.83 -6.68 -14.28
CA PRO A 385 -3.80 -6.00 -15.15
C PRO A 385 -5.05 -5.52 -14.40
N ASP A 386 -5.41 -6.18 -13.31
CA ASP A 386 -6.55 -5.84 -12.45
C ASP A 386 -6.18 -4.84 -11.33
N GLY A 387 -4.93 -4.42 -11.24
CA GLY A 387 -4.42 -3.46 -10.24
C GLY A 387 -3.30 -4.02 -9.36
N SER A 388 -2.87 -3.24 -8.39
CA SER A 388 -1.79 -3.59 -7.45
C SER A 388 -2.25 -4.33 -6.20
N ALA A 389 -3.56 -4.59 -6.05
CA ALA A 389 -4.07 -5.36 -4.92
C ALA A 389 -3.77 -6.85 -5.12
N ALA A 390 -3.20 -7.48 -4.10
CA ALA A 390 -2.95 -8.92 -4.10
C ALA A 390 -4.26 -9.71 -4.23
N MET A 391 -4.28 -10.77 -5.03
CA MET A 391 -5.50 -11.55 -5.30
C MET A 391 -6.16 -12.12 -4.04
N PRO A 392 -5.43 -12.67 -3.05
CA PRO A 392 -6.09 -13.18 -1.84
C PRO A 392 -6.78 -12.06 -1.05
N ALA A 393 -6.26 -10.83 -1.06
CA ALA A 393 -6.94 -9.69 -0.43
C ALA A 393 -8.23 -9.31 -1.18
N VAL A 394 -8.22 -9.39 -2.51
CA VAL A 394 -9.42 -9.16 -3.35
C VAL A 394 -10.49 -10.22 -3.09
N VAL A 395 -10.09 -11.49 -2.97
CA VAL A 395 -11.01 -12.60 -2.64
C VAL A 395 -11.66 -12.34 -1.28
N LEU A 396 -10.87 -12.05 -0.23
CA LEU A 396 -11.38 -11.73 1.11
C LEU A 396 -12.34 -10.53 1.10
N ALA A 397 -12.03 -9.48 0.32
CA ALA A 397 -12.88 -8.30 0.20
C ALA A 397 -14.25 -8.63 -0.43
N ASN A 398 -14.26 -9.47 -1.45
CA ASN A 398 -15.50 -9.89 -2.11
C ASN A 398 -16.33 -10.81 -1.22
N GLU A 399 -15.71 -11.77 -0.53
CA GLU A 399 -16.40 -12.67 0.40
C GLU A 399 -17.05 -11.91 1.55
N SER A 400 -16.32 -11.03 2.21
CA SER A 400 -16.83 -10.25 3.35
C SER A 400 -17.90 -9.23 2.96
N SER A 401 -17.90 -8.77 1.69
CA SER A 401 -18.93 -7.88 1.15
C SER A 401 -20.19 -8.62 0.67
N GLY A 402 -20.22 -9.95 0.73
CA GLY A 402 -21.32 -10.76 0.15
C GLY A 402 -21.36 -10.71 -1.38
N LEU A 403 -20.30 -10.20 -2.01
CA LEU A 403 -20.12 -10.18 -3.46
C LEU A 403 -19.52 -11.53 -3.88
N ALA A 404 -20.36 -12.57 -3.93
CA ALA A 404 -19.89 -13.87 -4.40
C ALA A 404 -19.33 -13.75 -5.81
N MET A 405 -18.08 -14.13 -5.99
CA MET A 405 -17.51 -14.30 -7.34
C MET A 405 -18.26 -15.46 -8.01
N ASN A 406 -19.02 -15.17 -9.07
CA ASN A 406 -19.73 -16.17 -9.86
C ASN A 406 -18.73 -17.17 -10.43
N GLY A 407 -18.58 -18.30 -9.77
CA GLY A 407 -17.69 -19.39 -10.16
C GLY A 407 -16.97 -20.10 -9.00
N MET A 408 -16.93 -19.52 -7.80
CA MET A 408 -16.40 -20.15 -6.61
C MET A 408 -17.54 -20.67 -5.73
N ASN A 409 -17.78 -21.97 -5.75
CA ASN A 409 -18.62 -22.62 -4.75
C ASN A 409 -17.83 -22.69 -3.44
N GLY A 410 -18.22 -21.85 -2.48
CA GLY A 410 -17.59 -21.77 -1.18
C GLY A 410 -17.71 -23.06 -0.38
N ASN A 411 -16.60 -23.53 0.07
CA ASN A 411 -16.46 -24.25 1.33
C ASN A 411 -15.20 -23.70 1.96
N GLY A 412 -15.37 -22.98 3.05
CA GLY A 412 -14.41 -22.52 4.03
C GLY A 412 -12.93 -22.36 3.63
N MET A 413 -12.15 -21.74 4.49
CA MET A 413 -10.71 -21.44 4.31
C MET A 413 -9.83 -22.63 3.81
N ASP A 414 -10.31 -23.88 3.89
CA ASP A 414 -9.63 -25.06 3.32
C ASP A 414 -9.76 -25.18 1.79
N GLY A 415 -10.60 -24.33 1.15
CA GLY A 415 -10.80 -24.29 -0.31
C GLY A 415 -9.95 -23.24 -1.03
N MET A 416 -9.12 -22.47 -0.34
CA MET A 416 -8.28 -21.42 -0.93
C MET A 416 -7.11 -21.98 -1.79
N ALA A 417 -6.89 -23.28 -1.80
CA ALA A 417 -5.87 -23.93 -2.64
C ALA A 417 -6.20 -23.87 -4.16
N ASP A 418 -7.33 -23.29 -4.55
CA ASP A 418 -7.79 -23.31 -5.95
C ASP A 418 -8.25 -21.93 -6.47
N ALA A 419 -7.65 -20.84 -5.93
CA ALA A 419 -7.87 -19.47 -6.44
C ALA A 419 -7.37 -19.31 -7.90
N SER A 420 -6.51 -20.20 -8.38
CA SER A 420 -6.06 -20.30 -9.77
C SER A 420 -7.15 -20.78 -10.74
N ALA A 421 -8.28 -21.27 -10.24
CA ALA A 421 -9.41 -21.72 -11.06
C ALA A 421 -10.40 -20.59 -11.42
N MET A 422 -9.99 -19.34 -11.56
CA MET A 422 -10.71 -18.42 -12.41
C MET A 422 -10.70 -19.02 -13.81
N LYS A 423 -11.82 -19.66 -14.21
CA LYS A 423 -12.00 -20.17 -15.57
C LYS A 423 -11.80 -18.98 -16.51
N MET A 424 -10.57 -18.83 -16.98
CA MET A 424 -10.28 -17.93 -18.07
C MET A 424 -11.24 -18.25 -19.22
N SER A 425 -11.80 -17.22 -19.81
CA SER A 425 -12.60 -17.39 -21.03
C SER A 425 -11.80 -18.23 -22.00
N LYS A 426 -12.47 -19.12 -22.75
CA LYS A 426 -11.83 -19.92 -23.83
C LYS A 426 -11.37 -19.03 -25.02
N GLU A 427 -11.50 -17.74 -24.90
CA GLU A 427 -11.03 -16.78 -25.92
C GLU A 427 -9.52 -16.59 -25.79
N PRO A 428 -8.81 -16.50 -26.92
CA PRO A 428 -7.39 -16.18 -26.92
C PRO A 428 -7.13 -14.88 -26.15
N LEU A 429 -6.06 -14.84 -25.36
CA LEU A 429 -5.66 -13.62 -24.68
C LEU A 429 -5.31 -12.52 -25.67
N SER A 430 -5.68 -11.31 -25.33
CA SER A 430 -5.27 -10.13 -26.11
C SER A 430 -3.74 -9.98 -26.07
N PRO A 431 -3.08 -9.69 -27.20
CA PRO A 431 -1.66 -9.33 -27.21
C PRO A 431 -1.40 -7.96 -26.59
N THR A 432 -2.45 -7.25 -26.17
CA THR A 432 -2.37 -5.98 -25.46
C THR A 432 -2.75 -6.20 -24.02
N VAL A 433 -1.84 -5.83 -23.12
CA VAL A 433 -2.04 -5.89 -21.66
C VAL A 433 -1.88 -4.49 -21.10
N SER A 434 -2.79 -4.10 -20.19
CA SER A 434 -2.76 -2.79 -19.57
C SER A 434 -2.63 -2.92 -18.06
N PHE A 435 -1.79 -2.08 -17.46
CA PHE A 435 -1.58 -2.03 -16.02
C PHE A 435 -2.03 -0.68 -15.46
N PRO A 436 -3.03 -0.66 -14.59
CA PRO A 436 -3.42 0.56 -13.89
C PRO A 436 -2.36 0.89 -12.83
N TYR A 437 -1.72 2.05 -12.96
CA TYR A 437 -0.69 2.49 -12.01
C TYR A 437 -0.63 4.01 -11.88
N GLY A 438 -0.35 4.49 -10.66
CA GLY A 438 -0.05 5.88 -10.36
C GLY A 438 1.32 5.99 -9.71
N PHE A 439 2.24 6.69 -10.35
CA PHE A 439 3.59 6.89 -9.80
C PHE A 439 3.52 7.73 -8.52
N PRO A 440 4.05 7.25 -7.37
CA PRO A 440 3.87 7.94 -6.09
C PRO A 440 4.69 9.22 -5.96
N SER A 441 5.75 9.39 -6.74
CA SER A 441 6.62 10.57 -6.67
C SER A 441 7.31 10.82 -8.01
N ALA A 442 7.73 12.07 -8.25
CA ALA A 442 8.52 12.45 -9.40
C ALA A 442 9.90 11.78 -9.38
N GLY A 443 10.48 11.56 -10.55
CA GLY A 443 11.80 10.99 -10.74
C GLY A 443 11.88 9.98 -11.88
N ALA A 444 13.02 9.29 -11.98
CA ALA A 444 13.25 8.25 -12.97
C ALA A 444 12.80 6.88 -12.42
N TYR A 445 12.15 6.11 -13.30
CA TYR A 445 11.70 4.75 -13.02
C TYR A 445 12.16 3.81 -14.11
N ARG A 446 12.46 2.57 -13.73
CA ARG A 446 12.57 1.44 -14.66
C ARG A 446 11.35 0.53 -14.44
N VAL A 447 10.70 0.16 -15.55
CA VAL A 447 9.48 -0.64 -15.58
C VAL A 447 9.81 -1.98 -16.22
N PHE A 448 9.47 -3.07 -15.57
CA PHE A 448 9.62 -4.42 -16.09
C PHE A 448 8.24 -5.00 -16.37
N ILE A 449 8.02 -5.48 -17.58
CA ILE A 449 6.76 -6.04 -18.04
C ILE A 449 6.97 -7.49 -18.40
N GLN A 450 6.15 -8.35 -17.84
CA GLN A 450 6.21 -9.79 -18.05
C GLN A 450 4.96 -10.28 -18.76
N MET A 451 5.16 -10.99 -19.85
CA MET A 451 4.11 -11.63 -20.66
C MET A 451 4.55 -13.04 -21.02
N LYS A 452 3.57 -13.93 -21.21
CA LYS A 452 3.83 -15.31 -21.62
C LYS A 452 3.26 -15.54 -23.02
N HIS A 453 4.07 -16.10 -23.89
CA HIS A 453 3.63 -16.61 -25.19
C HIS A 453 4.19 -18.01 -25.40
N GLY A 454 3.40 -18.87 -26.09
CA GLY A 454 3.77 -20.28 -26.17
C GLY A 454 4.03 -20.89 -24.78
N THR A 455 5.27 -21.27 -24.50
CA THR A 455 5.70 -21.81 -23.18
C THR A 455 6.67 -20.89 -22.43
N THR A 456 7.02 -19.72 -23.01
CA THR A 456 8.08 -18.84 -22.51
C THR A 456 7.49 -17.62 -21.82
N VAL A 457 7.99 -17.32 -20.61
CA VAL A 457 7.74 -16.07 -19.93
C VAL A 457 8.86 -15.10 -20.29
N GLU A 458 8.49 -13.99 -20.90
CA GLU A 458 9.41 -12.96 -21.34
C GLU A 458 9.28 -11.69 -20.49
N THR A 459 10.41 -11.03 -20.28
CA THR A 459 10.46 -9.77 -19.53
C THR A 459 11.04 -8.65 -20.38
N GLY A 460 10.22 -7.65 -20.67
CA GLY A 460 10.67 -6.38 -21.29
C GLY A 460 11.01 -5.34 -20.22
N ALA A 461 11.93 -4.42 -20.55
CA ALA A 461 12.32 -3.32 -19.69
C ALA A 461 12.15 -1.97 -20.37
N PHE A 462 11.69 -0.97 -19.63
CA PHE A 462 11.40 0.38 -20.14
C PHE A 462 11.80 1.43 -19.10
N ASP A 463 12.18 2.63 -19.57
CA ASP A 463 12.48 3.73 -18.67
C ASP A 463 11.43 4.83 -18.76
N ALA A 464 11.02 5.37 -17.62
CA ALA A 464 10.06 6.45 -17.47
C ALA A 464 10.67 7.62 -16.69
N ASN A 465 10.36 8.84 -17.13
CA ASN A 465 10.60 10.06 -16.35
C ASN A 465 9.25 10.63 -15.91
N VAL A 466 9.06 10.74 -14.62
CA VAL A 466 7.83 11.22 -13.99
C VAL A 466 8.09 12.63 -13.44
N GLN A 467 7.20 13.57 -13.76
CA GLN A 467 7.24 14.96 -13.30
C GLN A 467 6.41 15.19 -12.04
#